data_b77d4449096d8a76bf982e417a6ffb60
#
_entry.id   b77d4449096d8a76bf982e417a6ffb60
#
_cell.length_a   1.000
_cell.length_b   1.000
_cell.length_c   1.000
_cell.angle_alpha   90.00
_cell.angle_beta   90.00
_cell.angle_gamma   90.00
#
_symmetry.space_group_name_H-M   'P 1'
#
loop_
_entity.id
_entity.type
_entity.pdbx_description
1 polymer ?
#
loop_
_entity_poly.entity_id
_entity_poly.type
_entity_poly.pdbx_seq_one_letter_code
_entity_poly.pdbx_strand_id
1 'polypeptide(L)'
;FFGETYNAGTRWIKLPVINMTFQTSDLAKLALFMYMSRQLSRKQNVIKDFKKGFLPIIIPVGIICLLIAPSNLSTSLQIGGTSILIMFIGRVSTKHILATIGIAMIPVAILFAVAVSTYDKKEHRAKDIPAVFTAGRIPTWIGRIQTFMYSNKEDANEKLYQINQAKIAIAKGSWFGLGPGNSQARNFLPHSYSDFIYAIIVEEYGLFGGL
;
A
#
# COMPACT_ATOMS: atom_id res chain seq x y z
N PHE A 1 -2.85 -5.06 24.45
CA PHE A 1 -2.37 -4.73 25.78
C PHE A 1 -1.23 -3.70 25.78
N PHE A 2 -0.32 -3.67 24.77
CA PHE A 2 0.78 -2.70 24.66
C PHE A 2 0.75 -1.89 23.35
N GLY A 3 -0.38 -1.86 22.65
CA GLY A 3 -0.51 -1.20 21.36
C GLY A 3 -1.00 0.24 21.50
N GLU A 4 -0.27 1.21 20.99
CA GLU A 4 -0.76 2.56 20.81
C GLU A 4 -1.54 2.69 19.50
N THR A 5 -2.70 3.34 19.56
CA THR A 5 -3.56 3.60 18.40
C THR A 5 -3.18 4.93 17.77
N TYR A 6 -2.51 4.88 16.62
CA TYR A 6 -2.32 6.04 15.76
C TYR A 6 -3.20 5.88 14.49
N ASN A 7 -3.97 6.92 14.15
CA ASN A 7 -4.84 6.95 12.95
C ASN A 7 -5.79 5.74 12.81
N ALA A 8 -6.54 5.43 13.87
CA ALA A 8 -7.54 4.35 13.94
C ALA A 8 -6.96 2.93 13.69
N GLY A 9 -5.69 2.68 14.01
CA GLY A 9 -5.10 1.34 13.92
C GLY A 9 -4.00 1.12 14.96
N THR A 10 -4.11 0.06 15.75
CA THR A 10 -3.06 -0.42 16.67
C THR A 10 -1.95 -1.09 15.88
N ARG A 11 -0.93 -0.34 15.47
CA ARG A 11 0.18 -0.85 14.64
C ARG A 11 1.53 -0.75 15.32
N TRP A 12 1.60 0.05 16.37
CA TRP A 12 2.83 0.42 17.04
C TRP A 12 2.87 -0.16 18.44
N ILE A 13 3.99 -0.73 18.80
CA ILE A 13 4.28 -1.13 20.18
C ILE A 13 5.29 -0.14 20.72
N LYS A 14 4.97 0.48 21.86
CA LYS A 14 5.91 1.34 22.59
C LYS A 14 6.80 0.48 23.45
N LEU A 15 8.09 0.58 23.22
CA LEU A 15 9.10 -0.10 24.03
C LEU A 15 9.27 0.68 25.35
N PRO A 16 8.97 0.10 26.51
CA PRO A 16 8.92 0.82 27.77
C PRO A 16 10.28 1.36 28.23
N VAL A 17 11.39 0.78 27.73
CA VAL A 17 12.75 1.15 28.15
C VAL A 17 13.32 2.34 27.37
N ILE A 18 12.96 2.47 26.06
CA ILE A 18 13.61 3.42 25.14
C ILE A 18 12.65 4.51 24.68
N ASN A 19 11.37 4.45 25.07
CA ASN A 19 10.29 5.34 24.58
C ASN A 19 10.17 5.41 23.04
N MET A 20 10.71 4.42 22.32
CA MET A 20 10.59 4.32 20.87
C MET A 20 9.38 3.47 20.49
N THR A 21 8.66 3.92 19.48
CA THR A 21 7.58 3.15 18.88
C THR A 21 8.13 2.22 17.81
N PHE A 22 7.74 0.95 17.85
CA PHE A 22 8.15 -0.06 16.90
C PHE A 22 6.94 -0.65 16.18
N GLN A 23 7.03 -0.75 14.86
CA GLN A 23 5.97 -1.35 14.05
C GLN A 23 6.24 -2.86 13.88
N THR A 24 5.36 -3.69 14.42
CA THR A 24 5.50 -5.16 14.37
C THR A 24 5.59 -5.74 12.98
N SER A 25 4.93 -5.12 11.99
CA SER A 25 5.00 -5.55 10.59
C SER A 25 6.40 -5.43 9.97
N ASP A 26 7.27 -4.54 10.49
CA ASP A 26 8.62 -4.39 9.95
C ASP A 26 9.51 -5.57 10.35
N LEU A 27 9.39 -6.04 11.59
CA LEU A 27 10.07 -7.26 12.02
C LEU A 27 9.54 -8.49 11.27
N ALA A 28 8.22 -8.57 11.11
CA ALA A 28 7.60 -9.67 10.37
C ALA A 28 8.08 -9.72 8.91
N LYS A 29 8.22 -8.56 8.23
CA LYS A 29 8.78 -8.47 6.86
C LYS A 29 10.20 -9.00 6.82
N LEU A 30 11.06 -8.54 7.73
CA LEU A 30 12.47 -8.94 7.78
C LEU A 30 12.59 -10.45 7.98
N ALA A 31 11.90 -10.99 9.00
CA ALA A 31 11.91 -12.41 9.31
C ALA A 31 11.41 -13.26 8.13
N LEU A 32 10.33 -12.82 7.47
CA LEU A 32 9.77 -13.49 6.31
C LEU A 32 10.76 -13.56 5.15
N PHE A 33 11.38 -12.44 4.79
CA PHE A 33 12.32 -12.39 3.67
C PHE A 33 13.59 -13.20 3.94
N MET A 34 14.09 -13.19 5.16
CA MET A 34 15.19 -14.06 5.58
C MET A 34 14.82 -15.55 5.48
N TYR A 35 13.61 -15.90 5.95
CA TYR A 35 13.09 -17.26 5.83
C TYR A 35 12.96 -17.69 4.37
N MET A 36 12.35 -16.84 3.52
CA MET A 36 12.18 -17.11 2.10
C MET A 36 13.52 -17.32 1.39
N SER A 37 14.48 -16.42 1.60
CA SER A 37 15.83 -16.52 1.01
C SER A 37 16.51 -17.82 1.39
N ARG A 38 16.42 -18.21 2.66
CA ARG A 38 16.97 -19.48 3.15
C ARG A 38 16.28 -20.69 2.53
N GLN A 39 14.94 -20.69 2.41
CA GLN A 39 14.20 -21.80 1.82
C GLN A 39 14.49 -21.94 0.32
N LEU A 40 14.53 -20.81 -0.40
CA LEU A 40 14.86 -20.79 -1.82
C LEU A 40 16.27 -21.33 -2.08
N SER A 41 17.26 -20.91 -1.28
CA SER A 41 18.64 -21.40 -1.40
C SER A 41 18.76 -22.89 -1.10
N ARG A 42 18.14 -23.37 -0.04
CA ARG A 42 18.24 -24.79 0.37
C ARG A 42 17.50 -25.76 -0.52
N LYS A 43 16.41 -25.32 -1.14
CA LYS A 43 15.49 -26.19 -1.90
C LYS A 43 15.61 -26.04 -3.42
N GLN A 44 16.72 -25.52 -3.93
CA GLN A 44 16.91 -25.27 -5.36
C GLN A 44 16.60 -26.52 -6.24
N ASN A 45 16.97 -27.71 -5.78
CA ASN A 45 16.75 -28.95 -6.53
C ASN A 45 15.27 -29.36 -6.66
N VAL A 46 14.42 -28.91 -5.72
CA VAL A 46 13.00 -29.25 -5.66
C VAL A 46 12.09 -28.04 -5.76
N ILE A 47 12.64 -26.87 -6.08
CA ILE A 47 11.94 -25.59 -6.03
C ILE A 47 10.75 -25.50 -6.98
N LYS A 48 10.77 -26.27 -8.07
CA LYS A 48 9.69 -26.36 -9.06
C LYS A 48 8.54 -27.28 -8.63
N ASP A 49 8.77 -28.11 -7.61
CA ASP A 49 7.74 -29.00 -7.05
C ASP A 49 6.75 -28.21 -6.21
N PHE A 50 5.46 -28.43 -6.43
CA PHE A 50 4.39 -27.73 -5.71
C PHE A 50 4.44 -27.98 -4.19
N LYS A 51 4.52 -29.26 -3.77
CA LYS A 51 4.44 -29.63 -2.35
C LYS A 51 5.75 -29.39 -1.59
N LYS A 52 6.89 -29.73 -2.20
CA LYS A 52 8.19 -29.70 -1.50
C LYS A 52 8.91 -28.34 -1.63
N GLY A 53 8.72 -27.65 -2.75
CA GLY A 53 9.37 -26.37 -3.05
C GLY A 53 8.46 -25.17 -2.75
N PHE A 54 7.32 -25.07 -3.43
CA PHE A 54 6.47 -23.89 -3.43
C PHE A 54 5.65 -23.73 -2.14
N LEU A 55 4.94 -24.78 -1.71
CA LEU A 55 4.00 -24.70 -0.58
C LEU A 55 4.63 -24.21 0.73
N PRO A 56 5.83 -24.69 1.14
CA PRO A 56 6.48 -24.19 2.35
C PRO A 56 6.87 -22.72 2.32
N ILE A 57 6.97 -22.12 1.14
CA ILE A 57 7.31 -20.72 0.97
C ILE A 57 6.04 -19.86 0.96
N ILE A 58 5.00 -20.29 0.23
CA ILE A 58 3.80 -19.46 0.06
C ILE A 58 2.91 -19.45 1.30
N ILE A 59 2.89 -20.51 2.12
CA ILE A 59 2.07 -20.55 3.33
C ILE A 59 2.46 -19.44 4.32
N PRO A 60 3.72 -19.27 4.74
CA PRO A 60 4.11 -18.18 5.63
C PRO A 60 3.84 -16.80 5.04
N VAL A 61 4.06 -16.63 3.72
CA VAL A 61 3.73 -15.38 3.03
C VAL A 61 2.23 -15.09 3.15
N GLY A 62 1.38 -16.07 2.85
CA GLY A 62 -0.06 -15.92 2.94
C GLY A 62 -0.54 -15.59 4.35
N ILE A 63 -0.03 -16.28 5.36
CA ILE A 63 -0.38 -16.04 6.77
C ILE A 63 -0.02 -14.61 7.18
N ILE A 64 1.20 -14.16 6.89
CA ILE A 64 1.67 -12.81 7.26
C ILE A 64 0.86 -11.74 6.51
N CYS A 65 0.62 -11.93 5.21
CA CYS A 65 -0.19 -11.02 4.42
C CYS A 65 -1.63 -10.92 4.96
N LEU A 66 -2.25 -12.05 5.31
CA LEU A 66 -3.61 -12.08 5.87
C LEU A 66 -3.71 -11.43 7.24
N LEU A 67 -2.71 -11.59 8.10
CA LEU A 67 -2.67 -10.95 9.43
C LEU A 67 -2.48 -9.43 9.34
N ILE A 68 -1.69 -8.96 8.37
CA ILE A 68 -1.39 -7.53 8.19
C ILE A 68 -2.50 -6.81 7.41
N ALA A 69 -3.14 -7.48 6.44
CA ALA A 69 -4.11 -6.87 5.54
C ALA A 69 -5.23 -6.07 6.26
N PRO A 70 -5.90 -6.57 7.31
CA PRO A 70 -6.96 -5.84 8.00
C PRO A 70 -6.50 -4.50 8.60
N SER A 71 -5.24 -4.43 9.04
CA SER A 71 -4.67 -3.23 9.65
C SER A 71 -3.99 -2.31 8.62
N ASN A 72 -3.33 -2.89 7.60
CA ASN A 72 -2.58 -2.16 6.58
C ASN A 72 -2.49 -2.92 5.26
N LEU A 73 -3.47 -2.68 4.38
CA LEU A 73 -3.54 -3.31 3.07
C LEU A 73 -2.32 -2.98 2.20
N SER A 74 -1.84 -1.72 2.24
CA SER A 74 -0.68 -1.30 1.44
C SER A 74 0.58 -2.07 1.81
N THR A 75 0.84 -2.24 3.11
CA THR A 75 1.99 -3.03 3.58
C THR A 75 1.83 -4.51 3.22
N SER A 76 0.63 -5.07 3.34
CA SER A 76 0.36 -6.45 2.94
C SER A 76 0.61 -6.67 1.44
N LEU A 77 0.13 -5.76 0.57
CA LEU A 77 0.38 -5.83 -0.87
C LEU A 77 1.87 -5.67 -1.21
N GLN A 78 2.58 -4.80 -0.51
CA GLN A 78 4.03 -4.63 -0.69
C GLN A 78 4.79 -5.91 -0.30
N ILE A 79 4.45 -6.53 0.83
CA ILE A 79 5.06 -7.81 1.25
C ILE A 79 4.76 -8.90 0.23
N GLY A 80 3.51 -9.01 -0.22
CA GLY A 80 3.10 -9.98 -1.23
C GLY A 80 3.84 -9.79 -2.55
N GLY A 81 3.89 -8.56 -3.06
CA GLY A 81 4.59 -8.22 -4.29
C GLY A 81 6.10 -8.52 -4.22
N THR A 82 6.76 -8.10 -3.13
CA THR A 82 8.18 -8.39 -2.91
C THR A 82 8.42 -9.89 -2.78
N SER A 83 7.54 -10.64 -2.11
CA SER A 83 7.64 -12.09 -2.00
C SER A 83 7.52 -12.78 -3.36
N ILE A 84 6.64 -12.30 -4.23
CA ILE A 84 6.50 -12.80 -5.63
C ILE A 84 7.79 -12.55 -6.40
N LEU A 85 8.39 -11.36 -6.29
CA LEU A 85 9.67 -11.03 -6.93
C LEU A 85 10.81 -11.94 -6.42
N ILE A 86 10.90 -12.17 -5.12
CA ILE A 86 11.90 -13.08 -4.53
C ILE A 86 11.70 -14.51 -5.03
N MET A 87 10.45 -15.01 -5.13
CA MET A 87 10.15 -16.33 -5.68
C MET A 87 10.51 -16.43 -7.16
N PHE A 88 10.29 -15.37 -7.93
CA PHE A 88 10.65 -15.32 -9.35
C PHE A 88 12.17 -15.39 -9.53
N ILE A 89 12.93 -14.59 -8.79
CA ILE A 89 14.41 -14.63 -8.78
C ILE A 89 14.90 -16.01 -8.31
N GLY A 90 14.22 -16.60 -7.33
CA GLY A 90 14.52 -17.92 -6.78
C GLY A 90 14.17 -19.09 -7.70
N ARG A 91 13.76 -18.83 -8.95
CA ARG A 91 13.42 -19.85 -9.98
C ARG A 91 12.25 -20.77 -9.61
N VAL A 92 11.32 -20.29 -8.81
CA VAL A 92 10.06 -21.00 -8.58
C VAL A 92 9.29 -21.09 -9.90
N SER A 93 8.53 -22.16 -10.09
CA SER A 93 7.73 -22.35 -11.30
C SER A 93 6.78 -21.18 -11.54
N THR A 94 6.86 -20.55 -12.72
CA THR A 94 6.01 -19.42 -13.13
C THR A 94 4.52 -19.77 -13.09
N LYS A 95 4.15 -21.04 -13.30
CA LYS A 95 2.77 -21.51 -13.18
C LYS A 95 2.23 -21.31 -11.75
N HIS A 96 3.03 -21.63 -10.74
CA HIS A 96 2.65 -21.45 -9.33
C HIS A 96 2.59 -19.96 -8.95
N ILE A 97 3.50 -19.15 -9.46
CA ILE A 97 3.51 -17.69 -9.26
C ILE A 97 2.25 -17.06 -9.86
N LEU A 98 1.91 -17.38 -11.11
CA LEU A 98 0.70 -16.89 -11.77
C LEU A 98 -0.57 -17.33 -11.05
N ALA A 99 -0.63 -18.58 -10.57
CA ALA A 99 -1.75 -19.07 -9.77
C ALA A 99 -1.89 -18.29 -8.46
N THR A 100 -0.77 -17.97 -7.79
CA THR A 100 -0.79 -17.13 -6.57
C THR A 100 -1.32 -15.74 -6.85
N ILE A 101 -0.86 -15.09 -7.92
CA ILE A 101 -1.34 -13.78 -8.34
C ILE A 101 -2.85 -13.84 -8.64
N GLY A 102 -3.30 -14.87 -9.38
CA GLY A 102 -4.71 -15.06 -9.69
C GLY A 102 -5.58 -15.19 -8.44
N ILE A 103 -5.15 -16.01 -7.47
CA ILE A 103 -5.85 -16.19 -6.19
C ILE A 103 -5.86 -14.88 -5.38
N ALA A 104 -4.74 -14.16 -5.33
CA ALA A 104 -4.63 -12.88 -4.62
C ALA A 104 -5.48 -11.78 -5.25
N MET A 105 -5.77 -11.85 -6.55
CA MET A 105 -6.63 -10.90 -7.24
C MET A 105 -8.13 -11.10 -6.95
N ILE A 106 -8.55 -12.28 -6.49
CA ILE A 106 -9.96 -12.57 -6.21
C ILE A 106 -10.55 -11.60 -5.16
N PRO A 107 -9.97 -11.46 -3.95
CA PRO A 107 -10.51 -10.51 -2.97
C PRO A 107 -10.46 -9.05 -3.44
N VAL A 108 -9.45 -8.68 -4.22
CA VAL A 108 -9.35 -7.34 -4.82
C VAL A 108 -10.48 -7.11 -5.83
N ALA A 109 -10.76 -8.10 -6.68
CA ALA A 109 -11.86 -8.04 -7.65
C ALA A 109 -13.22 -7.95 -6.96
N ILE A 110 -13.42 -8.69 -5.86
CA ILE A 110 -14.65 -8.63 -5.06
C ILE A 110 -14.82 -7.23 -4.46
N LEU A 111 -13.77 -6.66 -3.83
CA LEU A 111 -13.82 -5.30 -3.27
C LEU A 111 -14.11 -4.26 -4.35
N PHE A 112 -13.52 -4.40 -5.52
CA PHE A 112 -13.78 -3.53 -6.67
C PHE A 112 -15.24 -3.64 -7.15
N ALA A 113 -15.75 -4.86 -7.30
CA ALA A 113 -17.13 -5.09 -7.70
C ALA A 113 -18.13 -4.49 -6.69
N VAL A 114 -17.88 -4.66 -5.38
CA VAL A 114 -18.69 -4.06 -4.32
C VAL A 114 -18.60 -2.53 -4.37
N ALA A 115 -17.42 -1.96 -4.57
CA ALA A 115 -17.24 -0.51 -4.67
C ALA A 115 -18.02 0.09 -5.84
N VAL A 116 -18.04 -0.59 -6.99
CA VAL A 116 -18.81 -0.15 -8.17
C VAL A 116 -20.31 -0.31 -7.97
N SER A 117 -20.76 -1.44 -7.38
CA SER A 117 -22.17 -1.74 -7.19
C SER A 117 -22.85 -0.88 -6.12
N THR A 118 -22.09 -0.43 -5.12
CA THR A 118 -22.58 0.40 -4.02
C THR A 118 -22.50 1.90 -4.28
N TYR A 119 -22.04 2.33 -5.46
CA TYR A 119 -21.98 3.74 -5.82
C TYR A 119 -23.23 4.17 -6.59
N ASP A 120 -23.95 5.17 -6.06
CA ASP A 120 -25.07 5.78 -6.78
C ASP A 120 -24.58 6.99 -7.59
N LYS A 121 -24.67 6.86 -8.92
CA LYS A 121 -24.24 7.93 -9.85
C LYS A 121 -25.15 9.17 -9.81
N LYS A 122 -26.40 9.04 -9.33
CA LYS A 122 -27.36 10.15 -9.31
C LYS A 122 -27.19 11.05 -8.08
N GLU A 123 -26.90 10.45 -6.95
CA GLU A 123 -26.75 11.17 -5.67
C GLU A 123 -25.27 11.47 -5.33
N HIS A 124 -24.30 11.00 -6.15
CA HIS A 124 -22.86 11.10 -5.88
C HIS A 124 -22.47 10.60 -4.48
N ARG A 125 -23.25 9.68 -3.94
CA ARG A 125 -23.13 9.17 -2.56
C ARG A 125 -22.99 7.66 -2.58
N ALA A 126 -22.20 7.14 -1.63
CA ALA A 126 -22.15 5.70 -1.39
C ALA A 126 -23.51 5.23 -0.83
N LYS A 127 -24.14 4.26 -1.48
CA LYS A 127 -25.25 3.49 -0.91
C LYS A 127 -24.77 2.69 0.29
N ASP A 128 -25.72 2.25 1.10
CA ASP A 128 -25.44 1.39 2.25
C ASP A 128 -24.59 0.18 1.85
N ILE A 129 -23.41 0.11 2.44
CA ILE A 129 -22.48 -1.00 2.22
C ILE A 129 -23.11 -2.25 2.88
N PRO A 130 -23.18 -3.40 2.20
CA PRO A 130 -23.69 -4.62 2.80
C PRO A 130 -23.01 -4.92 4.14
N ALA A 131 -23.79 -5.35 5.14
CA ALA A 131 -23.31 -5.54 6.52
C ALA A 131 -22.03 -6.40 6.63
N VAL A 132 -21.84 -7.34 5.70
CA VAL A 132 -20.64 -8.19 5.63
C VAL A 132 -19.36 -7.38 5.36
N PHE A 133 -19.47 -6.24 4.68
CA PHE A 133 -18.33 -5.36 4.31
C PHE A 133 -18.19 -4.14 5.21
N THR A 134 -18.96 -4.04 6.29
CA THR A 134 -18.86 -2.92 7.25
C THR A 134 -17.81 -3.15 8.32
N ALA A 135 -17.22 -4.36 8.40
CA ALA A 135 -16.23 -4.70 9.40
C ALA A 135 -14.86 -4.05 9.13
N GLY A 136 -14.25 -3.50 10.17
CA GLY A 136 -12.88 -3.00 10.16
C GLY A 136 -12.63 -1.83 9.19
N ARG A 137 -11.64 -1.96 8.31
CA ARG A 137 -11.22 -0.92 7.34
C ARG A 137 -11.76 -1.11 5.93
N ILE A 138 -12.59 -2.12 5.71
CA ILE A 138 -13.17 -2.41 4.39
C ILE A 138 -13.96 -1.22 3.83
N PRO A 139 -14.79 -0.51 4.62
CA PRO A 139 -15.49 0.68 4.13
C PRO A 139 -14.53 1.78 3.65
N THR A 140 -13.39 1.93 4.32
CA THR A 140 -12.35 2.89 3.91
C THR A 140 -11.74 2.51 2.56
N TRP A 141 -11.53 1.21 2.28
CA TRP A 141 -11.00 0.75 1.00
C TRP A 141 -11.99 0.94 -0.13
N ILE A 142 -13.27 0.60 0.13
CA ILE A 142 -14.36 0.84 -0.81
C ILE A 142 -14.47 2.33 -1.13
N GLY A 143 -14.47 3.20 -0.12
CA GLY A 143 -14.52 4.64 -0.29
C GLY A 143 -13.34 5.19 -1.12
N ARG A 144 -12.12 4.66 -0.94
CA ARG A 144 -10.96 5.06 -1.75
C ARG A 144 -11.10 4.67 -3.22
N ILE A 145 -11.63 3.46 -3.51
CA ILE A 145 -11.90 3.02 -4.88
C ILE A 145 -12.96 3.90 -5.51
N GLN A 146 -14.03 4.21 -4.79
CA GLN A 146 -15.10 5.09 -5.26
C GLN A 146 -14.60 6.50 -5.54
N THR A 147 -13.81 7.08 -4.61
CA THR A 147 -13.20 8.40 -4.81
C THR A 147 -12.28 8.41 -6.04
N PHE A 148 -11.49 7.36 -6.23
CA PHE A 148 -10.59 7.26 -7.40
C PHE A 148 -11.35 7.20 -8.72
N MET A 149 -12.47 6.45 -8.75
CA MET A 149 -13.22 6.23 -9.99
C MET A 149 -14.22 7.34 -10.32
N TYR A 150 -14.84 7.92 -9.29
CA TYR A 150 -16.00 8.80 -9.44
C TYR A 150 -15.79 10.20 -8.86
N SER A 151 -14.56 10.56 -8.50
CA SER A 151 -14.23 11.89 -7.99
C SER A 151 -14.59 12.96 -9.04
N ASN A 152 -15.75 13.59 -8.85
CA ASN A 152 -16.13 14.76 -9.62
C ASN A 152 -15.35 15.98 -9.10
N LYS A 153 -15.04 16.91 -10.02
CA LYS A 153 -14.30 18.14 -9.75
C LYS A 153 -15.00 19.11 -8.78
N GLU A 154 -16.26 18.82 -8.41
CA GLU A 154 -17.10 19.70 -7.60
C GLU A 154 -17.07 19.37 -6.10
N ASP A 155 -16.72 18.14 -5.70
CA ASP A 155 -16.50 17.84 -4.28
C ASP A 155 -15.12 18.34 -3.85
N ALA A 156 -15.01 19.64 -3.64
CA ALA A 156 -13.83 20.33 -3.13
C ALA A 156 -13.57 19.99 -1.65
N ASN A 157 -13.42 18.72 -1.34
CA ASN A 157 -12.91 18.30 -0.06
C ASN A 157 -11.42 18.70 0.04
N GLU A 158 -11.02 19.16 1.20
CA GLU A 158 -9.67 19.63 1.55
C GLU A 158 -8.56 18.70 1.01
N LYS A 159 -8.81 17.38 0.98
CA LYS A 159 -7.90 16.40 0.38
C LYS A 159 -7.72 16.54 -1.13
N LEU A 160 -8.78 16.85 -1.86
CA LEU A 160 -8.71 17.06 -3.30
C LEU A 160 -7.93 18.35 -3.63
N TYR A 161 -8.12 19.38 -2.80
CA TYR A 161 -7.33 20.61 -2.88
C TYR A 161 -5.84 20.34 -2.70
N GLN A 162 -5.46 19.57 -1.66
CA GLN A 162 -4.06 19.22 -1.40
C GLN A 162 -3.43 18.43 -2.56
N ILE A 163 -4.14 17.45 -3.10
CA ILE A 163 -3.69 16.66 -4.26
C ILE A 163 -3.52 17.54 -5.50
N ASN A 164 -4.45 18.46 -5.73
CA ASN A 164 -4.38 19.39 -6.85
C ASN A 164 -3.19 20.36 -6.69
N GLN A 165 -2.94 20.88 -5.50
CA GLN A 165 -1.78 21.72 -5.23
C GLN A 165 -0.46 20.96 -5.44
N ALA A 166 -0.39 19.69 -5.02
CA ALA A 166 0.78 18.85 -5.27
C ALA A 166 1.00 18.61 -6.78
N LYS A 167 -0.07 18.39 -7.55
CA LYS A 167 0.02 18.27 -9.02
C LYS A 167 0.49 19.56 -9.68
N ILE A 168 0.00 20.71 -9.20
CA ILE A 168 0.43 22.03 -9.69
C ILE A 168 1.91 22.25 -9.38
N ALA A 169 2.39 21.88 -8.20
CA ALA A 169 3.80 21.95 -7.82
C ALA A 169 4.67 21.12 -8.77
N ILE A 170 4.30 19.86 -9.03
CA ILE A 170 5.03 19.00 -9.96
C ILE A 170 5.03 19.60 -11.38
N ALA A 171 3.90 20.14 -11.84
CA ALA A 171 3.80 20.76 -13.15
C ALA A 171 4.67 22.03 -13.29
N LYS A 172 4.73 22.85 -12.24
CA LYS A 172 5.59 24.05 -12.18
C LYS A 172 7.07 23.71 -12.18
N GLY A 173 7.46 22.61 -11.53
CA GLY A 173 8.84 22.16 -11.47
C GLY A 173 9.43 21.84 -12.84
N SER A 174 8.62 21.38 -13.80
CA SER A 174 9.08 21.06 -15.14
C SER A 174 10.36 20.18 -15.12
N TRP A 175 11.30 20.40 -16.05
CA TRP A 175 12.53 19.61 -16.14
C TRP A 175 13.60 20.04 -15.13
N PHE A 176 13.76 21.35 -14.86
CA PHE A 176 14.89 21.92 -14.13
C PHE A 176 14.52 22.52 -12.76
N GLY A 177 13.22 22.65 -12.47
CA GLY A 177 12.75 23.24 -11.21
C GLY A 177 12.82 24.77 -11.17
N LEU A 178 12.23 25.33 -10.11
CA LEU A 178 12.23 26.76 -9.80
C LEU A 178 13.48 27.23 -9.04
N GLY A 179 14.34 26.31 -8.68
CA GLY A 179 15.50 26.52 -7.82
C GLY A 179 15.24 26.21 -6.34
N PRO A 180 16.32 25.87 -5.59
CA PRO A 180 16.22 25.51 -4.18
C PRO A 180 15.60 26.62 -3.34
N GLY A 181 14.65 26.29 -2.48
CA GLY A 181 13.96 27.24 -1.58
C GLY A 181 12.85 28.07 -2.23
N ASN A 182 12.61 27.95 -3.54
CA ASN A 182 11.62 28.73 -4.29
C ASN A 182 10.26 28.02 -4.43
N SER A 183 10.03 26.95 -3.67
CA SER A 183 8.74 26.26 -3.69
C SER A 183 7.63 27.16 -3.18
N GLN A 184 6.62 27.40 -4.01
CA GLN A 184 5.39 28.09 -3.63
C GLN A 184 4.40 27.15 -2.94
N ALA A 185 4.36 25.89 -3.35
CA ALA A 185 3.45 24.88 -2.81
C ALA A 185 3.71 24.59 -1.33
N ARG A 186 4.94 24.81 -0.84
CA ARG A 186 5.32 24.67 0.58
C ARG A 186 4.40 25.46 1.52
N ASN A 187 3.91 26.61 1.12
CA ASN A 187 3.08 27.48 1.94
C ASN A 187 1.59 27.09 1.93
N PHE A 188 1.17 26.30 0.96
CA PHE A 188 -0.23 25.93 0.74
C PHE A 188 -0.52 24.46 1.14
N LEU A 189 0.51 23.64 1.25
CA LEU A 189 0.36 22.22 1.57
C LEU A 189 0.57 21.98 3.07
N PRO A 190 -0.44 21.49 3.81
CA PRO A 190 -0.25 21.00 5.15
C PRO A 190 0.67 19.78 5.11
N HIS A 191 1.56 19.63 6.07
CA HIS A 191 2.57 18.57 6.13
C HIS A 191 3.44 18.46 4.86
N SER A 192 3.78 19.59 4.27
CA SER A 192 4.58 19.71 3.06
C SER A 192 5.91 18.93 3.10
N TYR A 193 6.52 18.85 4.28
CA TYR A 193 7.81 18.17 4.53
C TYR A 193 7.68 16.66 4.80
N SER A 194 6.48 16.09 4.81
CA SER A 194 6.25 14.65 4.98
C SER A 194 5.48 14.06 3.80
N ASP A 195 4.18 14.31 3.73
CA ASP A 195 3.28 13.66 2.79
C ASP A 195 3.46 14.16 1.34
N PHE A 196 3.91 15.41 1.18
CA PHE A 196 4.06 16.06 -0.11
C PHE A 196 5.50 16.46 -0.45
N ILE A 197 6.48 15.93 0.29
CA ILE A 197 7.90 16.26 0.09
C ILE A 197 8.38 16.02 -1.35
N TYR A 198 7.91 14.95 -2.00
CA TYR A 198 8.25 14.67 -3.39
C TYR A 198 7.78 15.76 -4.34
N ALA A 199 6.56 16.28 -4.16
CA ALA A 199 6.03 17.37 -5.00
C ALA A 199 6.87 18.64 -4.85
N ILE A 200 7.37 18.92 -3.63
CA ILE A 200 8.27 20.05 -3.36
C ILE A 200 9.63 19.85 -3.99
N ILE A 201 10.21 18.66 -3.87
CA ILE A 201 11.48 18.33 -4.52
C ILE A 201 11.39 18.54 -6.03
N VAL A 202 10.31 18.06 -6.67
CA VAL A 202 10.12 18.26 -8.10
C VAL A 202 9.87 19.72 -8.43
N GLU A 203 9.15 20.49 -7.60
CA GLU A 203 8.96 21.92 -7.82
C GLU A 203 10.28 22.69 -7.76
N GLU A 204 11.17 22.37 -6.82
CA GLU A 204 12.45 23.08 -6.62
C GLU A 204 13.55 22.61 -7.58
N TYR A 205 13.69 21.31 -7.79
CA TYR A 205 14.80 20.71 -8.54
C TYR A 205 14.40 20.13 -9.90
N GLY A 206 13.11 20.23 -10.26
CA GLY A 206 12.58 19.68 -11.47
C GLY A 206 12.49 18.15 -11.48
N LEU A 207 12.12 17.61 -12.64
CA LEU A 207 12.01 16.17 -12.84
C LEU A 207 13.36 15.47 -12.65
N PHE A 208 14.46 16.12 -13.05
CA PHE A 208 15.81 15.58 -12.84
C PHE A 208 16.20 15.47 -11.38
N GLY A 209 15.76 16.36 -10.52
CA GLY A 209 16.02 16.28 -9.08
C GLY A 209 15.05 15.34 -8.34
N GLY A 210 13.95 14.97 -8.96
CA GLY A 210 12.97 14.02 -8.42
C GLY A 210 13.21 12.55 -8.81
N LEU A 211 14.12 12.29 -9.76
CA LEU A 211 14.54 10.96 -10.20
C LEU A 211 15.78 10.49 -9.42
#